data_97948893b6d76d31fba2a188cc5ca5ab
#
_entry.id   97948893b6d76d31fba2a188cc5ca5ab
#
_cell.length_a   1.000
_cell.length_b   1.000
_cell.length_c   1.000
_cell.angle_alpha   90.00
_cell.angle_beta   90.00
_cell.angle_gamma   90.00
#
_symmetry.space_group_name_H-M   'P 1'
#
loop_
_entity.id
_entity.type
_entity.pdbx_description
1 polymer ?
#
loop_
_entity_poly.entity_id
_entity_poly.type
_entity_poly.pdbx_seq_one_letter_code
_entity_poly.pdbx_strand_id
1 'polypeptide(L)'
;MRILAFFATGSEDAEFVITVDLLRRARIEVLTVSVDDSNPVALSHNINVTPDRKLSDLGDEEIDEFDGLFLPGGKIGVSNLKKSDRLMSIIKRFNDKKKLLSAICAAPTVLAYKDIMSGHKFTCYEGWQGEVDGIYNAVGVMKDENIVTGRSLNYSIDFSLLIIEYLLGSDAKEKVEKGILRRE
;
A
#
# COMPACT_ATOMS: atom_id res chain seq x y z
N MET A 1 -4.25 13.20 -8.35
CA MET A 1 -4.37 12.18 -7.29
C MET A 1 -3.06 12.08 -6.54
N ARG A 2 -3.12 11.97 -5.21
CA ARG A 2 -1.97 11.99 -4.29
C ARG A 2 -2.03 10.75 -3.37
N ILE A 3 -0.95 10.01 -3.23
CA ILE A 3 -0.87 8.79 -2.41
C ILE A 3 0.26 8.89 -1.40
N LEU A 4 -0.02 8.51 -0.14
CA LEU A 4 0.99 8.29 0.90
C LEU A 4 1.48 6.83 0.80
N ALA A 5 2.74 6.63 0.45
CA ALA A 5 3.38 5.32 0.49
C ALA A 5 4.13 5.16 1.82
N PHE A 6 3.45 4.56 2.81
CA PHE A 6 4.03 4.31 4.13
C PHE A 6 4.87 3.04 4.12
N PHE A 7 6.07 3.11 4.65
CA PHE A 7 6.96 1.97 4.81
C PHE A 7 7.81 2.12 6.07
N ALA A 8 8.44 1.02 6.49
CA ALA A 8 9.28 0.98 7.68
C ALA A 8 10.46 0.03 7.45
N THR A 9 11.43 0.04 8.33
CA THR A 9 12.53 -0.93 8.32
C THR A 9 12.00 -2.35 8.19
N GLY A 10 12.53 -3.10 7.21
CA GLY A 10 12.13 -4.47 6.90
C GLY A 10 10.88 -4.60 6.03
N SER A 11 10.40 -3.50 5.42
CA SER A 11 9.40 -3.59 4.34
C SER A 11 9.97 -4.32 3.12
N GLU A 12 9.11 -4.99 2.35
CA GLU A 12 9.55 -5.77 1.19
C GLU A 12 9.99 -4.83 0.05
N ASP A 13 11.19 -5.09 -0.48
CA ASP A 13 11.93 -4.18 -1.37
C ASP A 13 11.20 -3.99 -2.71
N ALA A 14 10.89 -5.10 -3.40
CA ALA A 14 10.32 -5.03 -4.74
C ALA A 14 8.86 -4.58 -4.72
N GLU A 15 8.07 -5.01 -3.73
CA GLU A 15 6.67 -4.57 -3.58
C GLU A 15 6.59 -3.05 -3.42
N PHE A 16 7.50 -2.48 -2.61
CA PHE A 16 7.56 -1.05 -2.40
C PHE A 16 8.00 -0.30 -3.66
N VAL A 17 9.14 -0.68 -4.24
CA VAL A 17 9.73 0.04 -5.38
C VAL A 17 8.86 -0.07 -6.63
N ILE A 18 8.36 -1.26 -6.97
CA ILE A 18 7.50 -1.47 -8.15
C ILE A 18 6.22 -0.63 -8.04
N THR A 19 5.57 -0.65 -6.87
CA THR A 19 4.32 0.09 -6.70
C THR A 19 4.55 1.59 -6.80
N VAL A 20 5.56 2.14 -6.12
CA VAL A 20 5.88 3.58 -6.19
C VAL A 20 6.25 4.00 -7.61
N ASP A 21 7.08 3.21 -8.34
CA ASP A 21 7.47 3.50 -9.72
C ASP A 21 6.24 3.56 -10.64
N LEU A 22 5.38 2.55 -10.59
CA LEU A 22 4.23 2.48 -11.49
C LEU A 22 3.20 3.58 -11.23
N LEU A 23 2.93 3.91 -9.96
CA LEU A 23 2.06 5.02 -9.60
C LEU A 23 2.63 6.36 -10.12
N ARG A 24 3.94 6.60 -9.95
CA ARG A 24 4.61 7.80 -10.48
C ARG A 24 4.60 7.85 -12.01
N ARG A 25 4.72 6.71 -12.71
CA ARG A 25 4.54 6.62 -14.19
C ARG A 25 3.14 7.04 -14.62
N ALA A 26 2.12 6.73 -13.84
CA ALA A 26 0.74 7.18 -14.06
C ALA A 26 0.50 8.66 -13.73
N ARG A 27 1.55 9.42 -13.36
CA ARG A 27 1.44 10.80 -12.91
C ARG A 27 0.65 10.99 -11.61
N ILE A 28 0.56 9.96 -10.78
CA ILE A 28 0.10 10.07 -9.40
C ILE A 28 1.26 10.64 -8.58
N GLU A 29 0.98 11.67 -7.80
CA GLU A 29 1.93 12.20 -6.82
C GLU A 29 2.05 11.19 -5.66
N VAL A 30 3.21 10.59 -5.50
CA VAL A 30 3.47 9.63 -4.42
C VAL A 30 4.51 10.21 -3.47
N LEU A 31 4.09 10.44 -2.24
CA LEU A 31 4.96 10.82 -1.13
C LEU A 31 5.36 9.56 -0.35
N THR A 32 6.65 9.23 -0.33
CA THR A 32 7.19 8.11 0.44
C THR A 32 7.46 8.53 1.88
N VAL A 33 6.90 7.79 2.84
CA VAL A 33 6.90 8.19 4.25
C VAL A 33 7.46 7.07 5.14
N SER A 34 8.56 7.34 5.83
CA SER A 34 9.10 6.44 6.87
C SER A 34 8.23 6.51 8.12
N VAL A 35 7.72 5.36 8.56
CA VAL A 35 6.81 5.26 9.72
C VAL A 35 7.58 5.14 11.04
N ASP A 36 8.75 4.52 11.01
CA ASP A 36 9.67 4.36 12.15
C ASP A 36 10.74 5.46 12.23
N ASP A 37 10.55 6.54 11.48
CA ASP A 37 11.44 7.69 11.37
C ASP A 37 12.88 7.36 10.92
N SER A 38 13.12 6.15 10.41
CA SER A 38 14.40 5.78 9.82
C SER A 38 14.71 6.60 8.57
N ASN A 39 15.98 7.00 8.39
CA ASN A 39 16.44 7.70 7.19
C ASN A 39 17.96 7.49 7.02
N PRO A 40 18.40 6.65 6.06
CA PRO A 40 17.57 5.84 5.17
C PRO A 40 16.83 4.69 5.87
N VAL A 41 15.80 4.16 5.23
CA VAL A 41 15.07 2.96 5.66
C VAL A 41 15.73 1.73 5.04
N ALA A 42 16.19 0.78 5.85
CA ALA A 42 16.70 -0.50 5.39
C ALA A 42 15.55 -1.46 5.12
N LEU A 43 15.33 -1.84 3.87
CA LEU A 43 14.30 -2.78 3.45
C LEU A 43 14.70 -4.23 3.76
N SER A 44 13.83 -5.20 3.49
CA SER A 44 13.96 -6.60 3.94
C SER A 44 15.20 -7.32 3.38
N HIS A 45 15.68 -6.93 2.20
CA HIS A 45 16.87 -7.49 1.54
C HIS A 45 18.03 -6.50 1.44
N ASN A 46 18.11 -5.56 2.43
CA ASN A 46 19.19 -4.59 2.58
C ASN A 46 19.30 -3.53 1.47
N ILE A 47 18.23 -3.29 0.71
CA ILE A 47 18.14 -2.10 -0.12
C ILE A 47 17.79 -0.92 0.79
N ASN A 48 18.60 0.13 0.74
CA ASN A 48 18.33 1.35 1.50
C ASN A 48 17.56 2.35 0.67
N VAL A 49 16.45 2.84 1.20
CA VAL A 49 15.61 3.85 0.55
C VAL A 49 15.54 5.10 1.41
N THR A 50 15.87 6.24 0.83
CA THR A 50 15.67 7.54 1.48
C THR A 50 14.20 7.94 1.32
N PRO A 51 13.42 8.10 2.41
CA PRO A 51 12.04 8.56 2.33
C PRO A 51 11.99 10.03 1.94
N ASP A 52 10.91 10.44 1.26
CA ASP A 52 10.66 11.87 1.01
C ASP A 52 10.40 12.61 2.34
N ARG A 53 9.71 11.95 3.30
CA ARG A 53 9.39 12.51 4.62
C ARG A 53 9.39 11.42 5.70
N LYS A 54 9.54 11.83 6.94
CA LYS A 54 9.23 11.01 8.11
C LYS A 54 7.79 11.23 8.54
N LEU A 55 7.16 10.23 9.14
CA LEU A 55 5.78 10.37 9.62
C LEU A 55 5.66 11.44 10.71
N SER A 56 6.69 11.58 11.56
CA SER A 56 6.75 12.61 12.59
C SER A 56 6.71 14.05 12.04
N ASP A 57 7.15 14.25 10.79
CA ASP A 57 7.24 15.58 10.18
C ASP A 57 5.95 16.03 9.47
N LEU A 58 4.96 15.13 9.31
CA LEU A 58 3.72 15.44 8.59
C LEU A 58 2.64 15.96 9.54
N GLY A 59 1.98 17.05 9.20
CA GLY A 59 0.79 17.53 9.87
C GLY A 59 -0.46 16.75 9.45
N ASP A 60 -1.49 16.73 10.31
CA ASP A 60 -2.74 16.02 9.99
C ASP A 60 -3.51 16.66 8.82
N GLU A 61 -3.46 17.98 8.71
CA GLU A 61 -4.06 18.72 7.59
C GLU A 61 -3.39 18.35 6.26
N GLU A 62 -2.05 18.25 6.23
CA GLU A 62 -1.30 17.82 5.05
C GLU A 62 -1.65 16.38 4.65
N ILE A 63 -1.73 15.47 5.63
CA ILE A 63 -2.12 14.07 5.42
C ILE A 63 -3.53 13.99 4.81
N ASP A 64 -4.44 14.84 5.25
CA ASP A 64 -5.82 14.85 4.81
C ASP A 64 -6.01 15.32 3.35
N GLU A 65 -5.00 15.91 2.74
CA GLU A 65 -5.02 16.27 1.31
C GLU A 65 -4.80 15.07 0.36
N PHE A 66 -4.33 13.92 0.88
CA PHE A 66 -4.07 12.74 0.07
C PHE A 66 -5.35 11.93 -0.21
N ASP A 67 -5.41 11.31 -1.39
CA ASP A 67 -6.56 10.52 -1.86
C ASP A 67 -6.54 9.08 -1.37
N GLY A 68 -5.38 8.61 -0.89
CA GLY A 68 -5.23 7.24 -0.41
C GLY A 68 -3.85 6.95 0.16
N LEU A 69 -3.67 5.71 0.57
CA LEU A 69 -2.40 5.20 1.09
C LEU A 69 -2.03 3.84 0.51
N PHE A 70 -0.74 3.54 0.54
CA PHE A 70 -0.16 2.26 0.16
C PHE A 70 0.74 1.71 1.28
N LEU A 71 0.61 0.40 1.55
CA LEU A 71 1.38 -0.37 2.52
C LEU A 71 2.04 -1.57 1.84
N PRO A 72 3.37 -1.66 1.76
CA PRO A 72 4.11 -2.84 1.32
C PRO A 72 4.11 -3.92 2.40
N GLY A 73 4.37 -5.15 1.98
CA GLY A 73 4.55 -6.28 2.88
C GLY A 73 5.94 -6.31 3.53
N GLY A 74 6.43 -7.53 3.72
CA GLY A 74 7.62 -7.83 4.52
C GLY A 74 7.26 -8.06 5.99
N LYS A 75 7.65 -9.22 6.53
CA LYS A 75 7.27 -9.63 7.89
C LYS A 75 7.67 -8.62 8.97
N ILE A 76 8.93 -8.13 8.91
CA ILE A 76 9.46 -7.15 9.86
C ILE A 76 8.82 -5.78 9.60
N GLY A 77 8.70 -5.36 8.34
CA GLY A 77 8.08 -4.11 7.95
C GLY A 77 6.64 -3.99 8.46
N VAL A 78 5.81 -5.00 8.20
CA VAL A 78 4.42 -5.08 8.70
C VAL A 78 4.36 -5.01 10.23
N SER A 79 5.27 -5.70 10.94
CA SER A 79 5.36 -5.61 12.40
C SER A 79 5.67 -4.18 12.87
N ASN A 80 6.55 -3.47 12.16
CA ASN A 80 6.90 -2.08 12.49
C ASN A 80 5.76 -1.11 12.13
N LEU A 81 5.08 -1.30 11.00
CA LEU A 81 3.89 -0.53 10.65
C LEU A 81 2.79 -0.65 11.72
N LYS A 82 2.51 -1.87 12.19
CA LYS A 82 1.51 -2.14 13.24
C LYS A 82 1.80 -1.45 14.59
N LYS A 83 3.06 -1.12 14.89
CA LYS A 83 3.46 -0.44 16.14
C LYS A 83 3.14 1.05 16.15
N SER A 84 2.86 1.64 15.00
CA SER A 84 2.61 3.08 14.89
C SER A 84 1.14 3.41 15.14
N ASP A 85 0.81 3.84 16.34
CA ASP A 85 -0.55 4.31 16.67
C ASP A 85 -1.00 5.45 15.75
N ARG A 86 -0.05 6.29 15.31
CA ARG A 86 -0.33 7.37 14.38
C ARG A 86 -0.74 6.84 13.01
N LEU A 87 -0.03 5.85 12.45
CA LEU A 87 -0.42 5.20 11.21
C LEU A 87 -1.80 4.53 11.34
N MET A 88 -2.05 3.84 12.45
CA MET A 88 -3.36 3.21 12.70
C MET A 88 -4.49 4.25 12.71
N SER A 89 -4.26 5.41 13.31
CA SER A 89 -5.23 6.51 13.31
C SER A 89 -5.47 7.09 11.91
N ILE A 90 -4.42 7.20 11.08
CA ILE A 90 -4.51 7.64 9.69
C ILE A 90 -5.31 6.64 8.85
N ILE A 91 -5.03 5.35 8.97
CA ILE A 91 -5.77 4.28 8.27
C ILE A 91 -7.27 4.36 8.58
N LYS A 92 -7.61 4.48 9.88
CA LYS A 92 -9.02 4.63 10.27
C LYS A 92 -9.65 5.87 9.67
N ARG A 93 -9.00 7.02 9.76
CA ARG A 93 -9.49 8.29 9.22
C ARG A 93 -9.70 8.24 7.70
N PHE A 94 -8.78 7.56 6.98
CA PHE A 94 -8.91 7.36 5.53
C PHE A 94 -10.08 6.45 5.21
N ASN A 95 -10.29 5.37 5.98
CA ASN A 95 -11.44 4.51 5.82
C ASN A 95 -12.77 5.26 6.08
N ASP A 96 -12.85 6.03 7.14
CA ASP A 96 -14.05 6.82 7.49
C ASP A 96 -14.41 7.82 6.37
N LYS A 97 -13.39 8.35 5.68
CA LYS A 97 -13.55 9.27 4.52
C LYS A 97 -13.66 8.54 3.17
N LYS A 98 -13.73 7.21 3.15
CA LYS A 98 -13.75 6.37 1.93
C LYS A 98 -12.59 6.65 0.96
N LYS A 99 -11.45 7.08 1.47
CA LYS A 99 -10.21 7.21 0.70
C LYS A 99 -9.60 5.84 0.44
N LEU A 100 -8.78 5.72 -0.61
CA LEU A 100 -8.15 4.45 -0.97
C LEU A 100 -7.25 3.92 0.15
N LEU A 101 -7.49 2.68 0.54
CA LEU A 101 -6.60 1.86 1.37
C LEU A 101 -6.01 0.75 0.49
N SER A 102 -4.70 0.73 0.30
CA SER A 102 -4.06 -0.31 -0.50
C SER A 102 -2.93 -0.99 0.24
N ALA A 103 -2.91 -2.33 0.18
CA ALA A 103 -1.95 -3.15 0.92
C ALA A 103 -1.65 -4.46 0.18
N ILE A 104 -0.38 -4.89 0.19
CA ILE A 104 0.06 -6.11 -0.50
C ILE A 104 0.74 -7.09 0.45
N CYS A 105 0.71 -8.38 0.11
CA CYS A 105 1.43 -9.45 0.79
C CYS A 105 0.93 -9.65 2.23
N ALA A 106 1.74 -9.40 3.25
CA ALA A 106 1.33 -9.47 4.65
C ALA A 106 0.63 -8.18 5.14
N ALA A 107 0.73 -7.07 4.39
CA ALA A 107 0.24 -5.76 4.82
C ALA A 107 -1.31 -5.63 4.96
N PRO A 108 -2.17 -6.42 4.30
CA PRO A 108 -3.61 -6.42 4.60
C PRO A 108 -3.92 -6.65 6.08
N THR A 109 -3.03 -7.33 6.84
CA THR A 109 -3.17 -7.48 8.30
C THR A 109 -3.01 -6.16 9.07
N VAL A 110 -2.38 -5.14 8.48
CA VAL A 110 -2.31 -3.79 9.05
C VAL A 110 -3.66 -3.08 8.90
N LEU A 111 -4.37 -3.33 7.79
CA LEU A 111 -5.71 -2.79 7.55
C LEU A 111 -6.79 -3.44 8.42
N ALA A 112 -6.52 -4.62 9.01
CA ALA A 112 -7.47 -5.32 9.89
C ALA A 112 -7.70 -4.59 11.24
N TYR A 113 -7.15 -3.39 11.40
CA TYR A 113 -7.31 -2.57 12.58
C TYR A 113 -8.76 -2.07 12.74
N LYS A 114 -9.34 -2.26 13.94
CA LYS A 114 -10.70 -1.79 14.28
C LYS A 114 -11.75 -2.17 13.25
N ASP A 115 -11.77 -3.44 12.87
CA ASP A 115 -12.80 -4.04 12.01
C ASP A 115 -12.92 -3.42 10.59
N ILE A 116 -11.90 -2.67 10.13
CA ILE A 116 -11.90 -2.04 8.80
C ILE A 116 -12.11 -3.07 7.69
N MET A 117 -11.56 -4.28 7.86
CA MET A 117 -11.67 -5.36 6.87
C MET A 117 -12.93 -6.21 7.01
N SER A 118 -13.74 -5.99 8.06
CA SER A 118 -14.92 -6.81 8.33
C SER A 118 -15.93 -6.73 7.19
N GLY A 119 -16.29 -7.88 6.63
CA GLY A 119 -17.21 -8.01 5.50
C GLY A 119 -16.60 -7.68 4.13
N HIS A 120 -15.39 -7.13 4.06
CA HIS A 120 -14.70 -6.84 2.80
C HIS A 120 -14.00 -8.07 2.22
N LYS A 121 -14.04 -8.20 0.89
CA LYS A 121 -13.26 -9.18 0.16
C LYS A 121 -11.81 -8.73 0.06
N PHE A 122 -10.89 -9.65 0.30
CA PHE A 122 -9.46 -9.34 0.23
C PHE A 122 -8.63 -10.53 -0.25
N THR A 123 -7.38 -10.25 -0.60
CA THR A 123 -6.30 -11.24 -0.76
C THR A 123 -5.09 -10.81 0.05
N CYS A 124 -4.25 -11.76 0.44
CA CYS A 124 -2.98 -11.51 1.12
C CYS A 124 -2.02 -12.68 0.88
N TYR A 125 -0.79 -12.57 1.41
CA TYR A 125 0.16 -13.67 1.39
C TYR A 125 -0.39 -14.88 2.17
N GLU A 126 -0.14 -16.06 1.61
CA GLU A 126 -0.61 -17.33 2.20
C GLU A 126 -0.09 -17.52 3.64
N GLY A 127 -0.99 -17.91 4.53
CA GLY A 127 -0.70 -18.05 5.96
C GLY A 127 -1.04 -16.83 6.81
N TRP A 128 -1.29 -15.65 6.21
CA TRP A 128 -1.65 -14.42 6.95
C TRP A 128 -3.15 -14.12 6.98
N GLN A 129 -3.94 -14.85 6.20
CA GLN A 129 -5.40 -14.60 6.11
C GLN A 129 -6.13 -14.74 7.42
N GLY A 130 -5.65 -15.57 8.36
CA GLY A 130 -6.24 -15.74 9.68
C GLY A 130 -6.12 -14.53 10.62
N GLU A 131 -5.30 -13.53 10.26
CA GLU A 131 -5.16 -12.27 11.01
C GLU A 131 -6.08 -11.17 10.51
N VAL A 132 -6.90 -11.44 9.50
CA VAL A 132 -7.77 -10.44 8.86
C VAL A 132 -9.22 -10.87 8.99
N ASP A 133 -10.04 -10.09 9.68
CA ASP A 133 -11.49 -10.29 9.76
C ASP A 133 -12.15 -9.78 8.47
N GLY A 134 -12.14 -10.63 7.44
CA GLY A 134 -12.68 -10.34 6.11
C GLY A 134 -12.91 -11.60 5.31
N ILE A 135 -13.36 -11.47 4.06
CA ILE A 135 -13.67 -12.58 3.15
C ILE A 135 -12.44 -12.83 2.26
N TYR A 136 -11.61 -13.80 2.66
CA TYR A 136 -10.40 -14.14 1.91
C TYR A 136 -10.71 -14.77 0.55
N ASN A 137 -10.01 -14.30 -0.47
CA ASN A 137 -10.04 -14.85 -1.82
C ASN A 137 -8.60 -15.14 -2.29
N ALA A 138 -8.34 -16.37 -2.71
CA ALA A 138 -7.01 -16.81 -3.17
C ALA A 138 -6.71 -16.36 -4.61
N VAL A 139 -6.87 -15.05 -4.89
CA VAL A 139 -6.59 -14.41 -6.18
C VAL A 139 -5.33 -13.54 -6.10
N GLY A 140 -4.79 -13.14 -7.23
CA GLY A 140 -3.57 -12.30 -7.28
C GLY A 140 -3.78 -10.90 -6.72
N VAL A 141 -4.89 -10.27 -7.10
CA VAL A 141 -5.29 -8.93 -6.64
C VAL A 141 -6.80 -8.87 -6.42
N MET A 142 -7.22 -8.05 -5.49
CA MET A 142 -8.63 -7.86 -5.15
C MET A 142 -8.92 -6.38 -4.91
N LYS A 143 -10.05 -5.90 -5.46
CA LYS A 143 -10.64 -4.60 -5.12
C LYS A 143 -12.01 -4.83 -4.52
N ASP A 144 -12.27 -4.19 -3.39
CA ASP A 144 -13.60 -4.14 -2.78
C ASP A 144 -13.82 -2.74 -2.20
N GLU A 145 -14.81 -2.03 -2.72
CA GLU A 145 -15.06 -0.60 -2.43
C GLU A 145 -13.78 0.25 -2.56
N ASN A 146 -13.34 0.87 -1.46
CA ASN A 146 -12.13 1.70 -1.38
C ASN A 146 -10.88 0.92 -0.94
N ILE A 147 -10.94 -0.41 -0.88
CA ILE A 147 -9.85 -1.28 -0.46
C ILE A 147 -9.30 -2.03 -1.67
N VAL A 148 -7.97 -1.95 -1.87
CA VAL A 148 -7.26 -2.72 -2.89
C VAL A 148 -6.18 -3.56 -2.20
N THR A 149 -6.22 -4.88 -2.42
CA THR A 149 -5.23 -5.79 -1.84
C THR A 149 -4.50 -6.60 -2.91
N GLY A 150 -3.23 -6.92 -2.66
CA GLY A 150 -2.39 -7.78 -3.50
C GLY A 150 -1.88 -8.98 -2.72
N ARG A 151 -1.74 -10.15 -3.39
CA ARG A 151 -1.36 -11.39 -2.72
C ARG A 151 0.10 -11.46 -2.33
N SER A 152 1.00 -11.04 -3.21
CA SER A 152 2.45 -11.17 -2.99
C SER A 152 3.25 -10.37 -4.01
N LEU A 153 4.57 -10.34 -3.84
CA LEU A 153 5.54 -9.73 -4.75
C LEU A 153 5.25 -10.03 -6.24
N ASN A 154 4.92 -11.29 -6.57
CA ASN A 154 4.62 -11.68 -7.96
C ASN A 154 3.48 -10.86 -8.60
N TYR A 155 2.60 -10.33 -7.79
CA TYR A 155 1.44 -9.54 -8.23
C TYR A 155 1.62 -8.03 -8.05
N SER A 156 2.84 -7.54 -7.76
CA SER A 156 3.08 -6.11 -7.52
C SER A 156 2.71 -5.24 -8.72
N ILE A 157 2.94 -5.73 -9.94
CA ILE A 157 2.56 -5.00 -11.16
C ILE A 157 1.02 -4.95 -11.29
N ASP A 158 0.34 -6.10 -11.16
CA ASP A 158 -1.13 -6.17 -11.23
C ASP A 158 -1.80 -5.31 -10.17
N PHE A 159 -1.26 -5.35 -8.94
CA PHE A 159 -1.72 -4.55 -7.81
C PHE A 159 -1.59 -3.04 -8.09
N SER A 160 -0.44 -2.62 -8.59
CA SER A 160 -0.20 -1.21 -8.94
C SER A 160 -1.13 -0.74 -10.07
N LEU A 161 -1.32 -1.58 -11.09
CA LEU A 161 -2.23 -1.29 -12.21
C LEU A 161 -3.69 -1.21 -11.76
N LEU A 162 -4.10 -2.04 -10.79
CA LEU A 162 -5.44 -1.97 -10.21
C LEU A 162 -5.67 -0.68 -9.41
N ILE A 163 -4.65 -0.20 -8.68
CA ILE A 163 -4.68 1.10 -8.02
C ILE A 163 -4.80 2.24 -9.03
N ILE A 164 -4.02 2.19 -10.12
CA ILE A 164 -4.07 3.19 -11.19
C ILE A 164 -5.46 3.23 -11.84
N GLU A 165 -6.01 2.05 -12.15
CA GLU A 165 -7.36 1.93 -12.71
C GLU A 165 -8.44 2.49 -11.76
N TYR A 166 -8.31 2.20 -10.46
CA TYR A 166 -9.22 2.73 -9.45
C TYR A 166 -9.21 4.26 -9.37
N LEU A 167 -8.01 4.88 -9.42
CA LEU A 167 -7.84 6.33 -9.25
C LEU A 167 -8.05 7.14 -10.53
N LEU A 168 -7.65 6.59 -11.68
CA LEU A 168 -7.53 7.35 -12.94
C LEU A 168 -8.28 6.71 -14.12
N GLY A 169 -8.86 5.52 -13.93
CA GLY A 169 -9.58 4.79 -14.97
C GLY A 169 -8.70 3.91 -15.88
N SER A 170 -9.37 3.15 -16.76
CA SER A 170 -8.74 2.13 -17.62
C SER A 170 -7.72 2.72 -18.60
N ASP A 171 -7.97 3.89 -19.16
CA ASP A 171 -7.06 4.51 -20.14
C ASP A 171 -5.68 4.81 -19.53
N ALA A 172 -5.65 5.25 -18.28
CA ALA A 172 -4.38 5.50 -17.57
C ALA A 172 -3.63 4.20 -17.29
N LYS A 173 -4.34 3.14 -16.89
CA LYS A 173 -3.79 1.79 -16.71
C LYS A 173 -3.15 1.29 -18.01
N GLU A 174 -3.91 1.27 -19.12
CA GLU A 174 -3.41 0.82 -20.42
C GLU A 174 -2.15 1.59 -20.87
N LYS A 175 -2.13 2.91 -20.64
CA LYS A 175 -0.96 3.72 -20.97
C LYS A 175 0.28 3.28 -20.21
N VAL A 176 0.14 2.94 -18.92
CA VAL A 176 1.26 2.42 -18.12
C VAL A 176 1.64 1.02 -18.58
N GLU A 177 0.69 0.13 -18.83
CA GLU A 177 0.94 -1.22 -19.36
C GLU A 177 1.75 -1.21 -20.66
N LYS A 178 1.35 -0.36 -21.59
CA LYS A 178 2.10 -0.13 -22.84
C LYS A 178 3.51 0.42 -22.57
N GLY A 179 3.65 1.35 -21.62
CA GLY A 179 4.93 1.96 -21.27
C GLY A 179 5.95 1.02 -20.63
N ILE A 180 5.49 -0.04 -19.97
CA ILE A 180 6.35 -1.09 -19.38
C ILE A 180 6.47 -2.34 -20.27
N LEU A 181 5.94 -2.30 -21.48
CA LEU A 181 5.91 -3.43 -22.45
C LEU A 181 5.34 -4.71 -21.82
N ARG A 182 4.30 -4.57 -21.00
CA ARG A 182 3.62 -5.73 -20.44
C ARG A 182 3.03 -6.58 -21.57
N ARG A 183 3.38 -7.86 -21.56
CA ARG A 183 2.79 -8.85 -22.49
C ARG A 183 1.44 -9.31 -21.96
N GLU A 184 0.50 -9.48 -22.88
CA GLU A 184 -0.79 -10.11 -22.63
C GLU A 184 -0.65 -11.58 -22.22
#